data_59e07547e8171bcb53cc7a197174c52e
#
_entry.id   59e07547e8171bcb53cc7a197174c52e
#
_cell.length_a   1.000
_cell.length_b   1.000
_cell.length_c   1.000
_cell.angle_alpha   90.00
_cell.angle_beta   90.00
_cell.angle_gamma   90.00
#
_symmetry.space_group_name_H-M   'P 1'
#
loop_
_entity.id
_entity.type
_entity.pdbx_description
1 polymer ?
#
loop_
_entity_poly.entity_id
_entity_poly.type
_entity_poly.pdbx_seq_one_letter_code
_entity_poly.pdbx_strand_id
1 'polypeptide(L)'
;MPRYGDVAFTWDVVNEPIEAGVLPDGLRPSPYHQAFGPDYIVRAFEDARMLAPTAGLFVNEFGIDHDLPEENEKRLLLLRLLEKLKKKGVPIDGLGIQAHLDLAKQPYFREAILADFLNDVGSLGLQVRISELDVREANPLQPVADRDTQVAQAVGRYLDVALANRAVGSVTCWGLSDRYSWLSSWGRPAGLNRGLPLDSDFNPKPMANVLNIAFASLFNNA
;
A
#
# COMPACT_ATOMS: atom_id res chain seq x y z
N MET A 1 17.48 -8.42 -9.72
CA MET A 1 17.44 -9.18 -8.47
C MET A 1 18.81 -9.70 -8.02
N PRO A 2 19.62 -10.48 -8.75
CA PRO A 2 20.90 -11.01 -8.22
C PRO A 2 21.87 -9.95 -7.71
N ARG A 3 21.92 -8.78 -8.36
CA ARG A 3 22.81 -7.67 -7.95
C ARG A 3 22.56 -7.15 -6.53
N TYR A 4 21.33 -7.32 -6.00
CA TYR A 4 20.91 -6.77 -4.71
C TYR A 4 20.47 -7.87 -3.74
N GLY A 5 20.78 -9.14 -4.04
CA GLY A 5 20.32 -10.30 -3.26
C GLY A 5 20.73 -10.30 -1.80
N ASP A 6 21.88 -9.66 -1.49
CA ASP A 6 22.39 -9.57 -0.11
C ASP A 6 21.76 -8.43 0.72
N VAL A 7 21.02 -7.52 0.07
CA VAL A 7 20.47 -6.32 0.74
C VAL A 7 18.95 -6.16 0.53
N ALA A 8 18.38 -6.78 -0.49
CA ALA A 8 16.95 -6.71 -0.77
C ALA A 8 16.24 -7.94 -0.21
N PHE A 9 15.52 -7.76 0.88
CA PHE A 9 14.78 -8.84 1.54
C PHE A 9 13.41 -9.13 0.90
N THR A 10 12.89 -8.17 0.12
CA THR A 10 11.57 -8.28 -0.52
C THR A 10 11.56 -7.57 -1.87
N TRP A 11 10.66 -8.02 -2.77
CA TRP A 11 10.44 -7.44 -4.08
C TRP A 11 8.96 -7.29 -4.38
N ASP A 12 8.55 -6.11 -4.84
CA ASP A 12 7.27 -5.92 -5.49
C ASP A 12 7.42 -6.40 -6.94
N VAL A 13 7.08 -7.69 -7.16
CA VAL A 13 7.31 -8.38 -8.44
C VAL A 13 6.37 -7.87 -9.52
N VAL A 14 5.13 -7.62 -9.13
CA VAL A 14 4.10 -7.02 -10.00
C VAL A 14 3.44 -5.88 -9.25
N ASN A 15 3.53 -4.69 -9.85
CA ASN A 15 2.93 -3.47 -9.31
C ASN A 15 1.66 -3.12 -10.06
N GLU A 16 0.59 -2.83 -9.30
CA GLU A 16 -0.69 -2.29 -9.79
C GLU A 16 -1.33 -3.13 -10.92
N PRO A 17 -1.51 -4.44 -10.72
CA PRO A 17 -2.03 -5.30 -11.78
C PRO A 17 -3.53 -5.15 -12.04
N ILE A 18 -4.31 -4.50 -11.16
CA ILE A 18 -5.76 -4.46 -11.27
C ILE A 18 -6.25 -3.13 -11.88
N GLU A 19 -7.11 -3.24 -12.87
CA GLU A 19 -7.86 -2.11 -13.44
C GLU A 19 -9.26 -2.56 -13.84
N ALA A 20 -10.22 -2.33 -12.95
CA ALA A 20 -11.60 -2.76 -13.11
C ALA A 20 -12.25 -2.14 -14.37
N GLY A 21 -13.07 -2.92 -15.07
CA GLY A 21 -13.86 -2.46 -16.21
C GLY A 21 -13.11 -2.23 -17.53
N VAL A 22 -11.78 -2.48 -17.58
CA VAL A 22 -10.97 -2.26 -18.80
C VAL A 22 -10.79 -3.56 -19.57
N LEU A 23 -10.31 -4.61 -18.92
CA LEU A 23 -10.19 -5.94 -19.53
C LEU A 23 -11.16 -6.94 -18.85
N PRO A 24 -11.59 -7.99 -19.57
CA PRO A 24 -12.52 -8.98 -19.02
C PRO A 24 -12.00 -9.74 -17.79
N ASP A 25 -10.68 -9.85 -17.66
CA ASP A 25 -10.01 -10.50 -16.53
C ASP A 25 -9.75 -9.55 -15.34
N GLY A 26 -10.11 -8.26 -15.46
CA GLY A 26 -9.91 -7.23 -14.46
C GLY A 26 -8.47 -6.76 -14.30
N LEU A 27 -7.54 -7.23 -15.15
CA LEU A 27 -6.15 -6.82 -15.11
C LEU A 27 -5.91 -5.50 -15.84
N ARG A 28 -4.88 -4.78 -15.41
CA ARG A 28 -4.43 -3.55 -16.07
C ARG A 28 -3.77 -3.88 -17.41
N PRO A 29 -4.17 -3.21 -18.52
CA PRO A 29 -3.46 -3.30 -19.78
C PRO A 29 -2.00 -2.89 -19.62
N SER A 30 -1.10 -3.75 -20.06
CA SER A 30 0.33 -3.49 -20.04
C SER A 30 1.01 -4.18 -21.23
N PRO A 31 2.24 -3.79 -21.61
CA PRO A 31 3.00 -4.51 -22.62
C PRO A 31 3.20 -5.99 -22.28
N TYR A 32 3.32 -6.31 -20.98
CA TYR A 32 3.46 -7.69 -20.50
C TYR A 32 2.16 -8.47 -20.66
N HIS A 33 1.01 -7.86 -20.28
CA HIS A 33 -0.30 -8.48 -20.50
C HIS A 33 -0.58 -8.66 -21.98
N GLN A 34 -0.21 -7.71 -22.83
CA GLN A 34 -0.38 -7.82 -24.27
C GLN A 34 0.45 -8.95 -24.88
N ALA A 35 1.68 -9.18 -24.39
CA ALA A 35 2.59 -10.18 -24.90
C ALA A 35 2.29 -11.60 -24.39
N PHE A 36 1.86 -11.74 -23.14
CA PHE A 36 1.76 -13.04 -22.44
C PHE A 36 0.37 -13.34 -21.86
N GLY A 37 -0.60 -12.45 -22.08
CA GLY A 37 -1.91 -12.56 -21.44
C GLY A 37 -1.80 -12.48 -19.92
N PRO A 38 -2.81 -12.95 -19.16
CA PRO A 38 -2.83 -12.92 -17.71
C PRO A 38 -1.72 -13.76 -17.05
N ASP A 39 -1.09 -14.67 -17.79
CA ASP A 39 -0.01 -15.53 -17.26
C ASP A 39 1.33 -14.78 -17.13
N TYR A 40 1.42 -13.49 -17.57
CA TYR A 40 2.61 -12.68 -17.31
C TYR A 40 2.94 -12.57 -15.82
N ILE A 41 1.90 -12.54 -14.94
CA ILE A 41 2.07 -12.48 -13.49
C ILE A 41 2.73 -13.77 -12.98
N VAL A 42 2.23 -14.93 -13.42
CA VAL A 42 2.80 -16.23 -13.04
C VAL A 42 4.28 -16.30 -13.40
N ARG A 43 4.61 -15.97 -14.66
CA ARG A 43 6.01 -15.96 -15.15
C ARG A 43 6.90 -15.01 -14.35
N ALA A 44 6.41 -13.79 -14.05
CA ALA A 44 7.16 -12.82 -13.28
C ALA A 44 7.54 -13.36 -11.88
N PHE A 45 6.60 -14.03 -11.21
CA PHE A 45 6.86 -14.63 -9.89
C PHE A 45 7.79 -15.85 -9.97
N GLU A 46 7.64 -16.71 -10.96
CA GLU A 46 8.53 -17.86 -11.18
C GLU A 46 9.98 -17.39 -11.45
N ASP A 47 10.17 -16.43 -12.35
CA ASP A 47 11.47 -15.84 -12.65
C ASP A 47 12.06 -15.13 -11.42
N ALA A 48 11.23 -14.40 -10.66
CA ALA A 48 11.66 -13.73 -9.45
C ALA A 48 12.16 -14.74 -8.40
N ARG A 49 11.46 -15.83 -8.18
CA ARG A 49 11.85 -16.88 -7.23
C ARG A 49 13.16 -17.57 -7.64
N MET A 50 13.38 -17.80 -8.93
CA MET A 50 14.65 -18.34 -9.43
C MET A 50 15.81 -17.36 -9.17
N LEU A 51 15.59 -16.06 -9.33
CA LEU A 51 16.62 -15.02 -9.21
C LEU A 51 16.84 -14.52 -7.78
N ALA A 52 15.87 -14.70 -6.89
CA ALA A 52 15.90 -14.30 -5.49
C ALA A 52 15.23 -15.38 -4.61
N PRO A 53 15.90 -16.53 -4.40
CA PRO A 53 15.29 -17.71 -3.77
C PRO A 53 14.77 -17.49 -2.35
N THR A 54 15.36 -16.57 -1.60
CA THR A 54 15.06 -16.28 -0.19
C THR A 54 14.29 -15.00 0.05
N ALA A 55 14.11 -14.17 -0.99
CA ALA A 55 13.40 -12.91 -0.84
C ALA A 55 11.89 -13.12 -0.79
N GLY A 56 11.19 -12.28 -0.02
CA GLY A 56 9.74 -12.17 -0.08
C GLY A 56 9.27 -11.56 -1.40
N LEU A 57 8.30 -12.19 -2.04
CA LEU A 57 7.77 -11.79 -3.35
C LEU A 57 6.33 -11.31 -3.22
N PHE A 58 6.06 -10.07 -3.61
CA PHE A 58 4.78 -9.39 -3.39
C PHE A 58 4.14 -8.92 -4.71
N VAL A 59 2.80 -8.93 -4.72
CA VAL A 59 2.01 -8.01 -5.56
C VAL A 59 1.84 -6.73 -4.77
N ASN A 60 1.93 -5.57 -5.41
CA ASN A 60 1.72 -4.27 -4.78
C ASN A 60 0.55 -3.54 -5.44
N GLU A 61 -0.38 -2.95 -4.65
CA GLU A 61 -1.59 -2.34 -5.20
C GLU A 61 -2.07 -1.14 -4.37
N PHE A 62 -2.72 -0.18 -5.04
CA PHE A 62 -3.31 1.02 -4.44
C PHE A 62 -4.83 1.08 -4.62
N GLY A 63 -5.48 2.04 -3.93
CA GLY A 63 -6.91 2.32 -4.10
C GLY A 63 -7.78 1.16 -3.68
N ILE A 64 -7.48 0.61 -2.51
CA ILE A 64 -8.19 -0.51 -1.88
C ILE A 64 -8.49 -0.22 -0.40
N ASP A 65 -8.35 1.04 0.02
CA ASP A 65 -8.35 1.45 1.43
C ASP A 65 -9.72 1.94 1.93
N HIS A 66 -10.61 2.41 1.01
CA HIS A 66 -11.87 3.05 1.36
C HIS A 66 -13.09 2.23 0.90
N ASP A 67 -14.24 2.47 1.52
CA ASP A 67 -15.54 1.90 1.14
C ASP A 67 -16.17 2.73 0.01
N LEU A 68 -15.56 2.62 -1.18
CA LEU A 68 -16.03 3.22 -2.41
C LEU A 68 -16.30 2.11 -3.44
N PRO A 69 -17.30 2.25 -4.32
CA PRO A 69 -17.66 1.21 -5.29
C PRO A 69 -16.46 0.71 -6.10
N GLU A 70 -15.65 1.62 -6.62
CA GLU A 70 -14.45 1.30 -7.41
C GLU A 70 -13.36 0.60 -6.60
N GLU A 71 -13.16 0.99 -5.33
CA GLU A 71 -12.19 0.35 -4.45
C GLU A 71 -12.70 -1.01 -3.94
N ASN A 72 -14.01 -1.15 -3.74
CA ASN A 72 -14.65 -2.42 -3.40
C ASN A 72 -14.51 -3.44 -4.54
N GLU A 73 -14.78 -3.03 -5.78
CA GLU A 73 -14.58 -3.87 -6.97
C GLU A 73 -13.11 -4.27 -7.10
N LYS A 74 -12.19 -3.33 -6.92
CA LYS A 74 -10.76 -3.56 -7.01
C LYS A 74 -10.27 -4.57 -5.95
N ARG A 75 -10.72 -4.46 -4.68
CA ARG A 75 -10.43 -5.45 -3.64
C ARG A 75 -10.90 -6.86 -4.03
N LEU A 76 -12.12 -6.96 -4.57
CA LEU A 76 -12.67 -8.24 -4.99
C LEU A 76 -11.85 -8.88 -6.11
N LEU A 77 -11.47 -8.11 -7.13
CA LEU A 77 -10.63 -8.57 -8.24
C LEU A 77 -9.23 -8.98 -7.76
N LEU A 78 -8.66 -8.20 -6.84
CA LEU A 78 -7.36 -8.49 -6.25
C LEU A 78 -7.38 -9.79 -5.45
N LEU A 79 -8.37 -10.00 -4.57
CA LEU A 79 -8.52 -11.26 -3.83
C LEU A 79 -8.66 -12.46 -4.77
N ARG A 80 -9.48 -12.37 -5.82
CA ARG A 80 -9.61 -13.42 -6.84
C ARG A 80 -8.28 -13.72 -7.55
N LEU A 81 -7.48 -12.68 -7.83
CA LEU A 81 -6.14 -12.86 -8.39
C LEU A 81 -5.24 -13.62 -7.41
N LEU A 82 -5.18 -13.19 -6.15
CA LEU A 82 -4.35 -13.83 -5.12
C LEU A 82 -4.74 -15.29 -4.89
N GLU A 83 -6.05 -15.59 -4.78
CA GLU A 83 -6.57 -16.96 -4.69
C GLU A 83 -6.14 -17.82 -5.89
N LYS A 84 -6.26 -17.28 -7.11
CA LYS A 84 -5.86 -17.96 -8.35
C LYS A 84 -4.36 -18.26 -8.36
N LEU A 85 -3.52 -17.30 -7.94
CA LEU A 85 -2.06 -17.49 -7.87
C LEU A 85 -1.70 -18.58 -6.84
N LYS A 86 -2.28 -18.54 -5.64
CA LYS A 86 -2.09 -19.56 -4.60
C LYS A 86 -2.55 -20.93 -5.07
N LYS A 87 -3.72 -21.04 -5.68
CA LYS A 87 -4.25 -22.32 -6.22
C LYS A 87 -3.36 -22.90 -7.32
N LYS A 88 -2.69 -22.06 -8.11
CA LYS A 88 -1.72 -22.49 -9.13
C LYS A 88 -0.34 -22.84 -8.54
N GLY A 89 -0.10 -22.66 -7.25
CA GLY A 89 1.21 -22.87 -6.63
C GLY A 89 2.26 -21.83 -6.99
N VAL A 90 1.85 -20.64 -7.44
CA VAL A 90 2.77 -19.55 -7.76
C VAL A 90 3.49 -19.10 -6.48
N PRO A 91 4.81 -18.85 -6.53
CA PRO A 91 5.62 -18.55 -5.35
C PRO A 91 5.44 -17.08 -4.89
N ILE A 92 4.20 -16.71 -4.59
CA ILE A 92 3.82 -15.42 -4.00
C ILE A 92 3.84 -15.53 -2.47
N ASP A 93 4.47 -14.59 -1.79
CA ASP A 93 4.57 -14.53 -0.33
C ASP A 93 3.61 -13.51 0.28
N GLY A 94 3.18 -12.50 -0.47
CA GLY A 94 2.30 -11.51 0.12
C GLY A 94 1.76 -10.42 -0.81
N LEU A 95 1.05 -9.49 -0.18
CA LEU A 95 0.46 -8.30 -0.77
C LEU A 95 1.06 -7.03 -0.15
N GLY A 96 1.54 -6.11 -0.98
CA GLY A 96 1.79 -4.72 -0.63
C GLY A 96 0.52 -3.91 -0.82
N ILE A 97 0.10 -3.19 0.22
CA ILE A 97 -0.95 -2.17 0.16
C ILE A 97 -0.25 -0.82 0.18
N GLN A 98 -0.37 -0.06 -0.90
CA GLN A 98 0.37 1.22 -1.00
C GLN A 98 -0.04 2.21 0.09
N ALA A 99 -1.33 2.24 0.45
CA ALA A 99 -1.86 3.14 1.46
C ALA A 99 -1.59 4.63 1.14
N HIS A 100 -1.81 5.01 -0.12
CA HIS A 100 -1.89 6.41 -0.52
C HIS A 100 -3.22 6.99 -0.07
N LEU A 101 -3.29 7.38 1.21
CA LEU A 101 -4.52 7.86 1.83
C LEU A 101 -4.93 9.21 1.24
N ASP A 102 -6.24 9.47 1.21
CA ASP A 102 -6.79 10.75 0.75
C ASP A 102 -7.77 11.31 1.79
N LEU A 103 -7.49 12.49 2.34
CA LEU A 103 -8.38 13.13 3.32
C LEU A 103 -9.76 13.44 2.76
N ALA A 104 -9.92 13.61 1.44
CA ALA A 104 -11.23 13.77 0.81
C ALA A 104 -12.05 12.48 0.86
N LYS A 105 -11.40 11.33 0.98
CA LYS A 105 -12.03 10.01 1.07
C LYS A 105 -12.22 9.53 2.51
N GLN A 106 -11.75 10.25 3.53
CA GLN A 106 -11.87 9.87 4.94
C GLN A 106 -13.32 9.56 5.41
N PRO A 107 -14.38 10.24 4.91
CA PRO A 107 -15.74 9.86 5.22
C PRO A 107 -16.13 8.43 4.79
N TYR A 108 -15.38 7.85 3.87
CA TYR A 108 -15.58 6.49 3.35
C TYR A 108 -14.58 5.47 3.94
N PHE A 109 -13.68 5.88 4.83
CA PHE A 109 -12.84 4.92 5.53
C PHE A 109 -13.68 4.16 6.56
N ARG A 110 -13.71 2.83 6.44
CA ARG A 110 -14.41 1.90 7.32
C ARG A 110 -13.41 0.89 7.85
N GLU A 111 -13.16 0.95 9.15
CA GLU A 111 -12.20 0.08 9.85
C GLU A 111 -12.52 -1.40 9.61
N ALA A 112 -13.80 -1.76 9.66
CA ALA A 112 -14.23 -3.15 9.45
C ALA A 112 -13.91 -3.65 8.03
N ILE A 113 -14.11 -2.82 7.00
CA ILE A 113 -13.82 -3.18 5.60
C ILE A 113 -12.32 -3.47 5.40
N LEU A 114 -11.45 -2.61 5.96
CA LEU A 114 -10.01 -2.85 5.91
C LEU A 114 -9.63 -4.10 6.71
N ALA A 115 -10.16 -4.26 7.92
CA ALA A 115 -9.89 -5.41 8.77
C ALA A 115 -10.30 -6.73 8.10
N ASP A 116 -11.50 -6.79 7.51
CA ASP A 116 -12.00 -7.97 6.80
C ASP A 116 -11.12 -8.29 5.60
N PHE A 117 -10.73 -7.30 4.80
CA PHE A 117 -9.83 -7.49 3.67
C PHE A 117 -8.46 -8.04 4.10
N LEU A 118 -7.88 -7.50 5.18
CA LEU A 118 -6.61 -8.00 5.74
C LEU A 118 -6.74 -9.44 6.23
N ASN A 119 -7.87 -9.79 6.86
CA ASN A 119 -8.16 -11.17 7.28
C ASN A 119 -8.29 -12.12 6.09
N ASP A 120 -8.97 -11.71 5.02
CA ASP A 120 -9.10 -12.49 3.80
C ASP A 120 -7.73 -12.79 3.18
N VAL A 121 -6.87 -11.78 3.05
CA VAL A 121 -5.50 -11.95 2.55
C VAL A 121 -4.69 -12.88 3.47
N GLY A 122 -4.77 -12.67 4.78
CA GLY A 122 -4.10 -13.51 5.77
C GLY A 122 -4.57 -14.97 5.74
N SER A 123 -5.87 -15.21 5.46
CA SER A 123 -6.45 -16.57 5.34
C SER A 123 -5.87 -17.38 4.17
N LEU A 124 -5.35 -16.69 3.14
CA LEU A 124 -4.64 -17.32 2.03
C LEU A 124 -3.19 -17.71 2.40
N GLY A 125 -2.75 -17.45 3.63
CA GLY A 125 -1.37 -17.64 4.07
C GLY A 125 -0.41 -16.65 3.45
N LEU A 126 -0.89 -15.44 3.13
CA LEU A 126 -0.10 -14.34 2.58
C LEU A 126 0.22 -13.31 3.67
N GLN A 127 1.43 -12.76 3.61
CA GLN A 127 1.81 -11.58 4.40
C GLN A 127 1.25 -10.31 3.77
N VAL A 128 1.08 -9.28 4.59
CA VAL A 128 0.73 -7.94 4.14
C VAL A 128 1.83 -6.96 4.51
N ARG A 129 2.12 -6.02 3.63
CA ARG A 129 2.99 -4.87 3.87
C ARG A 129 2.25 -3.60 3.53
N ILE A 130 2.31 -2.60 4.41
CA ILE A 130 1.98 -1.23 4.04
C ILE A 130 3.24 -0.66 3.38
N SER A 131 3.18 -0.45 2.07
CA SER A 131 4.39 -0.27 1.25
C SER A 131 4.74 1.18 0.94
N GLU A 132 3.74 2.09 0.92
CA GLU A 132 3.92 3.44 0.36
C GLU A 132 3.10 4.51 1.12
N LEU A 133 2.96 4.36 2.44
CA LEU A 133 2.10 5.22 3.24
C LEU A 133 2.44 6.71 3.06
N ASP A 134 1.49 7.45 2.56
CA ASP A 134 1.44 8.90 2.54
C ASP A 134 -0.01 9.39 2.56
N VAL A 135 -0.22 10.71 2.69
CA VAL A 135 -1.56 11.27 2.79
C VAL A 135 -1.73 12.45 1.85
N ARG A 136 -2.69 12.34 0.95
CA ARG A 136 -3.15 13.45 0.12
C ARG A 136 -4.10 14.33 0.92
N GLU A 137 -3.79 15.60 1.01
CA GLU A 137 -4.63 16.57 1.70
C GLU A 137 -5.86 16.97 0.87
N ALA A 138 -6.97 17.25 1.57
CA ALA A 138 -8.21 17.70 0.94
C ALA A 138 -8.22 19.22 0.65
N ASN A 139 -7.68 20.03 1.57
CA ASN A 139 -7.75 21.50 1.46
C ASN A 139 -6.43 22.17 1.92
N PRO A 140 -5.58 22.61 0.99
CA PRO A 140 -4.31 23.26 1.30
C PRO A 140 -4.45 24.68 1.87
N LEU A 141 -5.65 25.27 1.88
CA LEU A 141 -5.91 26.62 2.40
C LEU A 141 -6.21 26.64 3.90
N GLN A 142 -6.39 25.49 4.53
CA GLN A 142 -6.55 25.39 5.98
C GLN A 142 -5.26 25.79 6.73
N PRO A 143 -5.38 26.22 8.00
CA PRO A 143 -4.22 26.43 8.86
C PRO A 143 -3.31 25.18 8.90
N VAL A 144 -2.00 25.39 8.92
CA VAL A 144 -1.01 24.30 8.88
C VAL A 144 -1.23 23.31 10.02
N ALA A 145 -1.52 23.78 11.22
CA ALA A 145 -1.75 22.94 12.40
C ALA A 145 -2.95 21.99 12.22
N ASP A 146 -4.03 22.47 11.58
CA ASP A 146 -5.22 21.66 11.32
C ASP A 146 -4.93 20.61 10.25
N ARG A 147 -4.19 20.97 9.20
CA ARG A 147 -3.75 20.07 8.12
C ARG A 147 -2.91 18.93 8.70
N ASP A 148 -1.89 19.25 9.49
CA ASP A 148 -1.02 18.27 10.12
C ASP A 148 -1.78 17.37 11.10
N THR A 149 -2.76 17.91 11.83
CA THR A 149 -3.61 17.14 12.74
C THR A 149 -4.50 16.15 11.98
N GLN A 150 -5.13 16.57 10.87
CA GLN A 150 -5.97 15.70 10.05
C GLN A 150 -5.16 14.55 9.43
N VAL A 151 -3.96 14.84 8.93
CA VAL A 151 -3.04 13.81 8.43
C VAL A 151 -2.69 12.80 9.52
N ALA A 152 -2.30 13.26 10.71
CA ALA A 152 -1.96 12.39 11.83
C ALA A 152 -3.14 11.51 12.27
N GLN A 153 -4.35 12.07 12.33
CA GLN A 153 -5.57 11.32 12.66
C GLN A 153 -5.88 10.24 11.63
N ALA A 154 -5.78 10.55 10.34
CA ALA A 154 -6.00 9.58 9.27
C ALA A 154 -5.02 8.42 9.34
N VAL A 155 -3.73 8.71 9.53
CA VAL A 155 -2.66 7.71 9.69
C VAL A 155 -2.89 6.88 10.95
N GLY A 156 -3.23 7.51 12.08
CA GLY A 156 -3.49 6.78 13.33
C GLY A 156 -4.62 5.77 13.17
N ARG A 157 -5.78 6.20 12.68
CA ARG A 157 -6.92 5.31 12.42
C ARG A 157 -6.59 4.14 11.49
N TYR A 158 -5.81 4.42 10.43
CA TYR A 158 -5.40 3.39 9.48
C TYR A 158 -4.47 2.36 10.13
N LEU A 159 -3.45 2.83 10.85
CA LEU A 159 -2.47 1.98 11.51
C LEU A 159 -3.06 1.18 12.68
N ASP A 160 -4.04 1.73 13.41
CA ASP A 160 -4.75 1.00 14.47
C ASP A 160 -5.40 -0.28 13.92
N VAL A 161 -5.98 -0.22 12.72
CA VAL A 161 -6.55 -1.39 12.04
C VAL A 161 -5.46 -2.30 11.47
N ALA A 162 -4.52 -1.71 10.72
CA ALA A 162 -3.51 -2.48 10.01
C ALA A 162 -2.62 -3.28 10.98
N LEU A 163 -2.10 -2.64 12.03
CA LEU A 163 -1.18 -3.26 12.99
C LEU A 163 -1.86 -4.19 14.00
N ALA A 164 -3.18 -4.15 14.12
CA ALA A 164 -3.94 -5.16 14.88
C ALA A 164 -4.00 -6.51 14.14
N ASN A 165 -3.73 -6.54 12.83
CA ASN A 165 -3.78 -7.74 12.03
C ASN A 165 -2.40 -8.43 11.95
N ARG A 166 -2.34 -9.70 12.32
CA ARG A 166 -1.07 -10.48 12.35
C ARG A 166 -0.44 -10.72 10.98
N ALA A 167 -1.20 -10.58 9.88
CA ALA A 167 -0.66 -10.69 8.53
C ALA A 167 0.20 -9.48 8.15
N VAL A 168 0.01 -8.31 8.81
CA VAL A 168 0.76 -7.08 8.53
C VAL A 168 2.12 -7.13 9.21
N GLY A 169 3.17 -7.23 8.40
CA GLY A 169 4.56 -7.40 8.88
C GLY A 169 5.42 -6.14 8.81
N SER A 170 5.02 -5.13 8.05
CA SER A 170 5.81 -3.89 7.92
C SER A 170 5.00 -2.69 7.46
N VAL A 171 5.52 -1.49 7.76
CA VAL A 171 5.00 -0.21 7.29
C VAL A 171 6.17 0.61 6.73
N THR A 172 6.00 1.12 5.51
CA THR A 172 6.94 2.00 4.82
C THR A 172 6.22 3.27 4.38
N CYS A 173 6.79 4.44 4.68
CA CYS A 173 6.29 5.71 4.15
C CYS A 173 6.84 5.97 2.74
N TRP A 174 6.00 6.56 1.86
CA TRP A 174 6.44 6.93 0.51
C TRP A 174 7.12 8.30 0.48
N GLY A 175 8.17 8.39 1.25
CA GLY A 175 8.95 9.57 1.50
C GLY A 175 9.02 9.94 2.97
N LEU A 176 9.99 10.79 3.31
CA LEU A 176 10.23 11.21 4.68
C LEU A 176 9.79 12.66 4.93
N SER A 177 10.03 13.55 3.97
CA SER A 177 9.78 14.99 4.09
C SER A 177 8.87 15.49 2.96
N ASP A 178 7.96 16.41 3.31
CA ASP A 178 7.06 17.10 2.38
C ASP A 178 7.80 17.79 1.22
N ARG A 179 9.07 18.18 1.44
CA ARG A 179 9.93 18.80 0.42
C ARG A 179 10.04 17.96 -0.85
N TYR A 180 10.04 16.64 -0.72
CA TYR A 180 10.27 15.70 -1.81
C TYR A 180 9.05 14.84 -2.12
N SER A 181 7.88 15.18 -1.56
CA SER A 181 6.64 14.45 -1.81
C SER A 181 6.19 14.59 -3.26
N TRP A 182 5.94 13.46 -3.92
CA TRP A 182 5.35 13.41 -5.26
C TRP A 182 3.95 14.03 -5.32
N LEU A 183 3.22 14.00 -4.20
CA LEU A 183 1.88 14.58 -4.07
C LEU A 183 1.85 16.09 -4.29
N SER A 184 2.98 16.77 -4.11
CA SER A 184 3.09 18.21 -4.35
C SER A 184 3.08 18.57 -5.85
N SER A 185 3.43 17.61 -6.72
CA SER A 185 3.43 17.79 -8.18
C SER A 185 2.17 17.25 -8.86
N TRP A 186 1.31 16.54 -8.14
CA TRP A 186 0.15 15.89 -8.72
C TRP A 186 -1.10 16.78 -8.69
N GLY A 187 -1.28 17.58 -9.74
CA GLY A 187 -2.58 18.09 -10.18
C GLY A 187 -3.35 19.05 -9.26
N ARG A 188 -2.71 19.67 -8.24
CA ARG A 188 -3.34 20.68 -7.40
C ARG A 188 -2.59 22.01 -7.42
N PRO A 189 -3.34 23.16 -7.30
CA PRO A 189 -2.70 24.47 -7.27
C PRO A 189 -1.87 24.64 -6.00
N ALA A 190 -0.74 25.29 -6.20
CA ALA A 190 0.12 26.03 -5.28
C ALA A 190 0.08 25.63 -3.78
N GLY A 191 1.02 24.81 -3.37
CA GLY A 191 1.33 24.55 -1.98
C GLY A 191 1.92 23.14 -1.80
N LEU A 192 2.92 23.03 -0.94
CA LEU A 192 3.46 21.71 -0.58
C LEU A 192 2.37 20.90 0.11
N ASN A 193 2.13 19.68 -0.38
CA ASN A 193 1.34 18.68 0.35
C ASN A 193 2.05 18.37 1.67
N ARG A 194 1.28 18.22 2.76
CA ARG A 194 1.83 17.98 4.10
C ARG A 194 1.56 16.55 4.60
N GLY A 195 1.56 15.59 3.72
CA GLY A 195 1.17 14.20 4.00
C GLY A 195 2.30 13.26 4.43
N LEU A 196 3.49 13.76 4.78
CA LEU A 196 4.63 12.96 5.21
C LEU A 196 5.05 13.26 6.67
N PRO A 197 5.88 12.44 7.31
CA PRO A 197 6.25 12.58 8.72
C PRO A 197 6.96 13.89 9.08
N LEU A 198 7.81 14.39 8.17
CA LEU A 198 8.57 15.62 8.38
C LEU A 198 8.09 16.74 7.45
N ASP A 199 8.17 17.97 7.89
CA ASP A 199 7.91 19.14 7.05
C ASP A 199 9.04 19.38 6.02
N SER A 200 8.92 20.48 5.25
CA SER A 200 9.92 20.85 4.23
C SER A 200 11.29 21.22 4.80
N ASP A 201 11.38 21.53 6.08
CA ASP A 201 12.60 21.87 6.80
C ASP A 201 13.11 20.72 7.70
N PHE A 202 12.53 19.53 7.49
CA PHE A 202 12.82 18.28 8.21
C PHE A 202 12.43 18.30 9.71
N ASN A 203 11.55 19.20 10.13
CA ASN A 203 11.01 19.17 11.48
C ASN A 203 9.92 18.09 11.59
N PRO A 204 9.89 17.31 12.70
CA PRO A 204 8.84 16.33 12.94
C PRO A 204 7.45 16.97 13.03
N LYS A 205 6.48 16.35 12.38
CA LYS A 205 5.06 16.69 12.43
C LYS A 205 4.27 15.71 13.32
N PRO A 206 3.00 16.00 13.65
CA PRO A 206 2.16 15.07 14.41
C PRO A 206 2.11 13.65 13.87
N MET A 207 2.19 13.47 12.53
CA MET A 207 2.28 12.14 11.89
C MET A 207 3.52 11.35 12.38
N ALA A 208 4.66 12.00 12.56
CA ALA A 208 5.86 11.32 13.08
C ALA A 208 5.64 10.76 14.49
N ASN A 209 4.91 11.48 15.35
CA ASN A 209 4.58 11.00 16.70
C ASN A 209 3.63 9.79 16.63
N VAL A 210 2.63 9.82 15.73
CA VAL A 210 1.71 8.67 15.51
C VAL A 210 2.49 7.44 15.08
N LEU A 211 3.39 7.55 14.12
CA LEU A 211 4.25 6.45 13.68
C LEU A 211 5.11 5.91 14.82
N ASN A 212 5.73 6.78 15.61
CA ASN A 212 6.57 6.38 16.76
C ASN A 212 5.76 5.61 17.80
N ILE A 213 4.54 6.06 18.13
CA ILE A 213 3.64 5.38 19.07
C ILE A 213 3.22 4.02 18.52
N ALA A 214 2.79 3.98 17.26
CA ALA A 214 2.35 2.75 16.60
C ALA A 214 3.46 1.68 16.57
N PHE A 215 4.69 2.09 16.25
CA PHE A 215 5.82 1.15 16.20
C PHE A 215 6.28 0.75 17.63
N ALA A 216 6.30 1.66 18.59
CA ALA A 216 6.65 1.32 19.98
C ALA A 216 5.69 0.29 20.57
N SER A 217 4.41 0.32 20.21
CA SER A 217 3.42 -0.65 20.71
C SER A 217 3.71 -2.08 20.24
N LEU A 218 4.29 -2.26 19.06
CA LEU A 218 4.66 -3.58 18.53
C LEU A 218 5.81 -4.22 19.31
N PHE A 219 6.78 -3.42 19.77
CA PHE A 219 7.92 -3.94 20.54
C PHE A 219 7.57 -4.26 22.00
N ASN A 220 6.52 -3.64 22.54
CA ASN A 220 6.08 -3.90 23.92
C ASN A 220 5.15 -5.12 24.04
N ASN A 221 4.63 -5.63 22.93
CA ASN A 221 3.72 -6.78 22.86
C ASN A 221 4.37 -8.05 22.29
N ALA A 222 5.66 -8.01 21.97
CA ALA A 222 6.47 -9.13 21.49
C ALA A 222 7.28 -9.75 22.66
#